data_eaf1706653befbb63589a79f0537f5f5
#
_entry.id   eaf1706653befbb63589a79f0537f5f5
#
_cell.length_a   1.000
_cell.length_b   1.000
_cell.length_c   1.000
_cell.angle_alpha   90.00
_cell.angle_beta   90.00
_cell.angle_gamma   90.00
#
_symmetry.space_group_name_H-M   'P 1'
#
loop_
_entity.id
_entity.type
_entity.pdbx_description
1 polymer ?
#
loop_
_entity_poly.entity_id
_entity_poly.type
_entity_poly.pdbx_seq_one_letter_code
_entity_poly.pdbx_strand_id
1 'polypeptide(L)'
;MRHVPALPTTRRELLRTMGAGFWMTAFAGLAGRQALGSPRVVSPWAAKAPHFEPKAKHVIFVFLNGGLSQMDSFDYKPVLDQYHGKPLPYEMPRTEFAVGNLMKSPFSFKQYGQNGTWVSDIFPKMAEVIDDFCIIRSMTTDIPNHAPSVMMMNTGMSRAGRPSMGAWILYGLGTENESLPGFVVLSGRGGGDPKWGSAFLPAVYQGTAVPTREKDPKKQIEYLANAKLSLAQQREQLDLLQRLNRMHIDDVGPVPEMEASIQSMEVAFRMQTEAPDVFNVKQESKATLDLYGDTEFGRSCLMARRMVESGVRMVQLYHGGWDHHSDIMGHKTMAGEVDGPIAALVADLKQRGLLDETLILVGSEFGRTPVINTGGFLTVHNGRDHNVHGFTYLMAGGGVKAGSIYGATDDFGFKVVEKPMHVHDLHATVLHLLGLDHEKLTYRYSGRDFRLTDVEGRVIKELLA
;
A
#
# COMPACT_ATOMS: atom_id res chain seq x y z
N MET A 1 -33.43 -42.04 -14.80
CA MET A 1 -34.20 -41.14 -13.89
C MET A 1 -33.23 -40.07 -13.40
N ARG A 2 -33.40 -38.85 -13.84
CA ARG A 2 -32.55 -37.71 -13.39
C ARG A 2 -33.10 -37.25 -12.04
N HIS A 3 -32.28 -37.33 -10.99
CA HIS A 3 -32.58 -36.74 -9.69
C HIS A 3 -32.67 -35.21 -9.85
N VAL A 4 -33.89 -34.68 -9.78
CA VAL A 4 -34.13 -33.26 -9.56
C VAL A 4 -33.95 -33.01 -8.06
N PRO A 5 -33.03 -32.18 -7.62
CA PRO A 5 -32.92 -31.88 -6.20
C PRO A 5 -34.18 -31.15 -5.73
N ALA A 6 -34.72 -31.65 -4.61
CA ALA A 6 -35.92 -31.04 -3.99
C ALA A 6 -35.57 -29.60 -3.56
N LEU A 7 -36.50 -28.66 -3.83
CA LEU A 7 -36.39 -27.29 -3.36
C LEU A 7 -36.39 -27.26 -1.82
N PRO A 8 -35.55 -26.45 -1.19
CA PRO A 8 -35.47 -26.34 0.26
C PRO A 8 -36.80 -25.87 0.83
N THR A 9 -37.35 -26.60 1.79
CA THR A 9 -38.67 -26.36 2.40
C THR A 9 -38.65 -25.40 3.58
N THR A 10 -37.48 -25.04 4.09
CA THR A 10 -37.33 -24.08 5.20
C THR A 10 -36.27 -23.04 4.90
N ARG A 11 -36.42 -21.80 5.49
CA ARG A 11 -35.42 -20.73 5.41
C ARG A 11 -34.01 -21.21 5.82
N ARG A 12 -33.91 -22.14 6.75
CA ARG A 12 -32.66 -22.70 7.28
C ARG A 12 -31.97 -23.66 6.30
N GLU A 13 -32.74 -24.45 5.57
CA GLU A 13 -32.28 -25.33 4.51
C GLU A 13 -31.84 -24.53 3.28
N LEU A 14 -32.56 -23.48 2.92
CA LEU A 14 -32.17 -22.54 1.88
C LEU A 14 -30.81 -21.93 2.19
N LEU A 15 -30.57 -21.45 3.42
CA LEU A 15 -29.33 -20.87 3.86
C LEU A 15 -28.17 -21.89 3.95
N ARG A 16 -28.46 -23.17 4.29
CA ARG A 16 -27.45 -24.26 4.29
C ARG A 16 -27.07 -24.73 2.89
N THR A 17 -28.01 -24.77 1.96
CA THR A 17 -27.78 -25.23 0.58
C THR A 17 -27.04 -24.16 -0.24
N MET A 18 -27.18 -22.90 0.13
CA MET A 18 -26.49 -21.74 -0.43
C MET A 18 -25.12 -21.47 0.23
N GLY A 19 -24.67 -22.42 1.06
CA GLY A 19 -23.45 -22.28 1.87
C GLY A 19 -22.20 -21.97 1.10
N ALA A 20 -21.75 -20.81 1.27
CA ALA A 20 -20.45 -20.20 1.38
C ALA A 20 -20.58 -18.70 1.06
N GLY A 21 -20.57 -17.85 2.09
CA GLY A 21 -20.19 -16.43 2.04
C GLY A 21 -20.91 -15.46 1.10
N PHE A 22 -21.35 -15.91 -0.05
CA PHE A 22 -21.80 -15.10 -1.20
C PHE A 22 -23.25 -14.59 -1.08
N TRP A 23 -24.11 -15.22 -0.28
CA TRP A 23 -25.57 -14.98 -0.29
C TRP A 23 -26.12 -14.21 0.91
N MET A 24 -25.35 -14.06 1.98
CA MET A 24 -25.84 -13.33 3.18
C MET A 24 -26.07 -11.84 2.96
N THR A 25 -25.32 -11.22 2.05
CA THR A 25 -25.46 -9.79 1.75
C THR A 25 -26.69 -9.45 0.89
N ALA A 26 -27.12 -10.36 0.01
CA ALA A 26 -28.32 -10.14 -0.80
C ALA A 26 -29.62 -10.19 0.01
N PHE A 27 -29.64 -10.89 1.15
CA PHE A 27 -30.86 -11.08 1.95
C PHE A 27 -31.12 -9.96 2.97
N ALA A 28 -30.06 -9.22 3.37
CA ALA A 28 -30.22 -8.06 4.27
C ALA A 28 -30.95 -6.88 3.59
N GLY A 29 -30.88 -6.81 2.24
CA GLY A 29 -31.54 -5.76 1.45
C GLY A 29 -33.07 -5.91 1.33
N LEU A 30 -33.62 -7.11 1.62
CA LEU A 30 -35.06 -7.36 1.48
C LEU A 30 -35.92 -6.82 2.64
N ALA A 31 -35.33 -6.26 3.69
CA ALA A 31 -36.02 -5.86 4.93
C ALA A 31 -36.30 -4.35 5.07
N GLY A 32 -35.78 -3.48 4.20
CA GLY A 32 -35.92 -2.02 4.33
C GLY A 32 -36.81 -1.40 3.23
N ARG A 33 -37.98 -0.91 3.56
CA ARG A 33 -38.88 -0.17 2.66
C ARG A 33 -38.74 1.34 2.83
N GLN A 34 -38.78 2.05 1.70
CA GLN A 34 -39.12 3.48 1.44
C GLN A 34 -37.98 4.50 1.36
N ALA A 35 -37.80 5.06 0.15
CA ALA A 35 -37.67 6.51 -0.10
C ALA A 35 -37.72 6.83 -1.62
N LEU A 36 -38.30 7.96 -1.94
CA LEU A 36 -38.66 8.47 -3.27
C LEU A 36 -37.49 9.17 -3.97
N GLY A 37 -37.39 8.98 -5.30
CA GLY A 37 -36.53 9.78 -6.18
C GLY A 37 -35.30 9.03 -6.68
N SER A 38 -35.36 8.51 -7.92
CA SER A 38 -34.29 7.71 -8.54
C SER A 38 -33.17 8.57 -9.09
N PRO A 39 -32.03 8.76 -8.41
CA PRO A 39 -30.79 9.06 -9.09
C PRO A 39 -30.32 7.80 -9.82
N ARG A 40 -29.79 7.97 -11.02
CA ARG A 40 -29.07 6.91 -11.74
C ARG A 40 -28.00 6.38 -10.80
N VAL A 41 -28.09 5.13 -10.36
CA VAL A 41 -27.09 4.52 -9.48
C VAL A 41 -25.81 4.37 -10.29
N VAL A 42 -24.85 5.23 -10.01
CA VAL A 42 -23.51 5.15 -10.58
C VAL A 42 -22.75 4.11 -9.77
N SER A 43 -22.07 3.19 -10.47
CA SER A 43 -21.18 2.22 -9.84
C SER A 43 -20.26 2.92 -8.82
N PRO A 44 -20.18 2.45 -7.56
CA PRO A 44 -19.21 3.02 -6.61
C PRO A 44 -17.75 2.87 -7.07
N TRP A 45 -17.50 1.97 -8.03
CA TRP A 45 -16.20 1.74 -8.66
C TRP A 45 -15.97 2.56 -9.91
N ALA A 46 -17.01 3.17 -10.47
CA ALA A 46 -16.84 3.99 -11.67
C ALA A 46 -15.77 5.05 -11.45
N ALA A 47 -14.98 5.30 -12.47
CA ALA A 47 -14.02 6.39 -12.46
C ALA A 47 -14.72 7.71 -12.13
N LYS A 48 -14.17 8.46 -11.18
CA LYS A 48 -14.67 9.76 -10.72
C LYS A 48 -13.71 10.83 -11.17
N ALA A 49 -14.24 12.00 -11.50
CA ALA A 49 -13.43 13.15 -11.80
C ALA A 49 -12.62 13.56 -10.56
N PRO A 50 -11.32 13.80 -10.70
CA PRO A 50 -10.52 14.36 -9.62
C PRO A 50 -10.95 15.80 -9.31
N HIS A 51 -10.53 16.34 -8.18
CA HIS A 51 -10.85 17.72 -7.79
C HIS A 51 -10.10 18.76 -8.65
N PHE A 52 -8.94 18.37 -9.19
CA PHE A 52 -8.10 19.16 -10.11
C PHE A 52 -7.22 18.20 -10.95
N GLU A 53 -6.50 18.75 -11.92
CA GLU A 53 -5.66 17.96 -12.85
C GLU A 53 -4.64 17.10 -12.10
N PRO A 54 -4.69 15.76 -12.21
CA PRO A 54 -3.78 14.86 -11.54
C PRO A 54 -2.41 14.83 -12.25
N LYS A 55 -1.35 14.60 -11.48
CA LYS A 55 -0.01 14.28 -12.00
C LYS A 55 0.21 12.76 -12.06
N ALA A 56 -0.35 12.04 -11.09
CA ALA A 56 -0.30 10.59 -11.02
C ALA A 56 -1.68 9.97 -11.27
N LYS A 57 -1.72 8.85 -11.96
CA LYS A 57 -2.91 7.99 -12.12
C LYS A 57 -2.85 6.77 -11.23
N HIS A 58 -1.65 6.28 -10.95
CA HIS A 58 -1.38 5.04 -10.24
C HIS A 58 -0.43 5.27 -9.07
N VAL A 59 -0.55 4.41 -8.05
CA VAL A 59 0.37 4.39 -6.90
C VAL A 59 0.91 2.97 -6.70
N ILE A 60 2.23 2.83 -6.61
CA ILE A 60 2.89 1.62 -6.12
C ILE A 60 3.53 1.96 -4.78
N PHE A 61 3.06 1.34 -3.70
CA PHE A 61 3.57 1.57 -2.36
C PHE A 61 4.39 0.36 -1.89
N VAL A 62 5.71 0.50 -1.87
CA VAL A 62 6.65 -0.48 -1.32
C VAL A 62 6.87 -0.19 0.15
N PHE A 63 6.26 -1.01 1.01
CA PHE A 63 6.32 -0.84 2.45
C PHE A 63 7.32 -1.82 3.08
N LEU A 64 8.44 -1.27 3.59
CA LEU A 64 9.55 -1.99 4.20
C LEU A 64 9.31 -2.11 5.72
N ASN A 65 8.48 -3.06 6.10
CA ASN A 65 7.99 -3.20 7.47
C ASN A 65 9.09 -3.63 8.45
N GLY A 66 9.29 -2.83 9.48
CA GLY A 66 10.25 -3.06 10.55
C GLY A 66 11.25 -1.92 10.77
N GLY A 67 11.15 -0.80 10.05
CA GLY A 67 11.98 0.39 10.31
C GLY A 67 13.33 0.39 9.58
N LEU A 68 13.33 0.75 8.31
CA LEU A 68 14.58 0.99 7.55
C LEU A 68 15.44 2.07 8.22
N SER A 69 16.69 1.76 8.50
CA SER A 69 17.64 2.71 9.09
C SER A 69 18.08 3.76 8.06
N GLN A 70 17.71 5.01 8.30
CA GLN A 70 18.06 6.12 7.42
C GLN A 70 19.56 6.33 7.32
N MET A 71 20.29 6.30 8.45
CA MET A 71 21.73 6.53 8.49
C MET A 71 22.56 5.35 7.99
N ASP A 72 21.95 4.20 7.80
CA ASP A 72 22.59 3.00 7.25
C ASP A 72 22.20 2.78 5.77
N SER A 73 21.39 3.68 5.17
CA SER A 73 20.87 3.57 3.80
C SER A 73 21.07 4.84 2.95
N PHE A 74 20.26 5.90 3.16
CA PHE A 74 20.21 7.08 2.26
C PHE A 74 20.46 8.42 2.96
N ASP A 75 20.75 8.43 4.26
CA ASP A 75 21.07 9.63 5.04
C ASP A 75 22.38 9.48 5.80
N TYR A 76 23.49 9.42 5.04
CA TYR A 76 24.83 9.24 5.58
C TYR A 76 25.24 10.33 6.58
N LYS A 77 25.79 9.91 7.73
CA LYS A 77 26.19 10.78 8.84
C LYS A 77 27.67 10.56 9.20
N PRO A 78 28.61 11.25 8.53
CA PRO A 78 30.06 11.09 8.76
C PRO A 78 30.48 11.42 10.19
N VAL A 79 29.71 12.26 10.90
CA VAL A 79 29.98 12.59 12.32
C VAL A 79 29.91 11.34 13.20
N LEU A 80 29.07 10.35 12.86
CA LEU A 80 28.98 9.10 13.61
C LEU A 80 30.30 8.31 13.63
N ASP A 81 31.16 8.46 12.61
CA ASP A 81 32.51 7.83 12.60
C ASP A 81 33.41 8.38 13.70
N GLN A 82 33.32 9.69 13.95
CA GLN A 82 34.13 10.40 14.98
C GLN A 82 33.56 10.20 16.39
N TYR A 83 32.25 10.00 16.50
CA TYR A 83 31.56 9.89 17.79
C TYR A 83 31.20 8.45 18.15
N HIS A 84 31.58 7.46 17.36
CA HIS A 84 31.31 6.05 17.67
C HIS A 84 31.80 5.67 19.07
N GLY A 85 30.94 5.05 19.86
CA GLY A 85 31.21 4.65 21.24
C GLY A 85 31.09 5.77 22.27
N LYS A 86 30.78 7.03 21.86
CA LYS A 86 30.62 8.18 22.77
C LYS A 86 29.11 8.41 23.05
N PRO A 87 28.75 9.04 24.19
CA PRO A 87 27.39 9.44 24.44
C PRO A 87 26.91 10.50 23.46
N LEU A 88 25.59 10.56 23.24
CA LEU A 88 24.97 11.63 22.46
C LEU A 88 25.26 12.98 23.13
N PRO A 89 25.72 14.03 22.41
CA PRO A 89 26.17 15.29 23.02
C PRO A 89 25.03 16.25 23.38
N TYR A 90 23.78 15.79 23.36
CA TYR A 90 22.60 16.54 23.78
C TYR A 90 21.61 15.62 24.50
N GLU A 91 20.50 16.17 25.01
CA GLU A 91 19.47 15.40 25.70
C GLU A 91 18.88 14.32 24.76
N MET A 92 18.83 13.08 25.25
CA MET A 92 18.34 11.92 24.51
C MET A 92 16.85 12.07 24.21
N PRO A 93 16.41 12.11 22.94
CA PRO A 93 15.01 12.05 22.60
C PRO A 93 14.37 10.74 23.10
N ARG A 94 13.04 10.74 23.21
CA ARG A 94 12.31 9.54 23.64
C ARG A 94 12.57 8.37 22.67
N THR A 95 12.95 7.23 23.23
CA THR A 95 13.15 5.95 22.54
C THR A 95 12.15 4.90 23.03
N GLU A 96 11.99 3.79 22.32
CA GLU A 96 11.12 2.69 22.74
C GLU A 96 11.79 1.86 23.85
N PHE A 97 13.08 1.55 23.69
CA PHE A 97 13.87 0.79 24.63
C PHE A 97 15.03 1.61 25.21
N ALA A 98 15.73 1.03 26.18
CA ALA A 98 16.97 1.61 26.68
C ALA A 98 18.03 1.60 25.58
N VAL A 99 18.80 2.69 25.50
CA VAL A 99 19.84 2.90 24.50
C VAL A 99 21.15 3.30 25.14
N GLY A 100 22.24 3.02 24.44
CA GLY A 100 23.61 3.31 24.87
C GLY A 100 24.26 4.46 24.08
N ASN A 101 25.50 4.25 23.72
CA ASN A 101 26.32 5.23 23.01
C ASN A 101 26.02 5.26 21.51
N LEU A 102 26.51 6.31 20.84
CA LEU A 102 26.43 6.48 19.39
C LEU A 102 27.13 5.32 18.66
N MET A 103 26.52 4.88 17.58
CA MET A 103 27.02 3.81 16.73
C MET A 103 27.16 4.30 15.28
N LYS A 104 28.38 4.21 14.74
CA LYS A 104 28.60 4.46 13.30
C LYS A 104 27.91 3.42 12.45
N SER A 105 27.65 3.75 11.20
CA SER A 105 27.19 2.75 10.23
C SER A 105 28.26 1.69 9.98
N PRO A 106 27.94 0.40 9.94
CA PRO A 106 28.88 -0.64 9.54
C PRO A 106 29.06 -0.71 8.03
N PHE A 107 28.27 0.05 7.26
CA PHE A 107 28.26 0.05 5.80
C PHE A 107 29.07 1.21 5.23
N SER A 108 29.57 1.05 4.00
CA SER A 108 30.28 2.07 3.26
C SER A 108 29.33 2.91 2.42
N PHE A 109 29.68 4.18 2.19
CA PHE A 109 28.87 5.09 1.40
C PHE A 109 29.66 5.67 0.24
N LYS A 110 28.96 5.88 -0.88
CA LYS A 110 29.46 6.61 -2.04
C LYS A 110 28.41 7.58 -2.55
N GLN A 111 28.87 8.59 -3.27
CA GLN A 111 27.99 9.52 -3.95
C GLN A 111 27.61 8.99 -5.33
N TYR A 112 26.33 9.10 -5.67
CA TYR A 112 25.76 8.68 -6.94
C TYR A 112 24.84 9.75 -7.51
N GLY A 113 24.53 9.62 -8.79
CA GLY A 113 23.65 10.54 -9.49
C GLY A 113 24.26 11.91 -9.72
N GLN A 114 23.50 12.77 -10.40
CA GLN A 114 23.95 14.12 -10.76
C GLN A 114 24.08 15.04 -9.54
N ASN A 115 23.28 14.80 -8.50
CA ASN A 115 23.28 15.60 -7.26
C ASN A 115 24.27 15.09 -6.20
N GLY A 116 25.06 14.05 -6.50
CA GLY A 116 26.00 13.48 -5.54
C GLY A 116 25.33 12.91 -4.28
N THR A 117 24.20 12.25 -4.46
CA THR A 117 23.45 11.65 -3.36
C THR A 117 24.23 10.51 -2.71
N TRP A 118 24.41 10.56 -1.38
CA TRP A 118 25.03 9.49 -0.62
C TRP A 118 24.12 8.28 -0.54
N VAL A 119 24.61 7.12 -0.99
CA VAL A 119 23.92 5.83 -0.92
C VAL A 119 24.85 4.79 -0.31
N SER A 120 24.30 3.98 0.59
CA SER A 120 25.00 2.87 1.22
C SER A 120 25.29 1.74 0.22
N ASP A 121 26.40 1.03 0.42
CA ASP A 121 26.82 -0.12 -0.40
C ASP A 121 25.89 -1.33 -0.33
N ILE A 122 24.88 -1.30 0.54
CA ILE A 122 23.81 -2.31 0.57
C ILE A 122 22.69 -2.05 -0.44
N PHE A 123 22.69 -0.87 -1.13
CA PHE A 123 21.72 -0.50 -2.16
C PHE A 123 22.38 -0.15 -3.51
N PRO A 124 23.27 -1.02 -4.07
CA PRO A 124 24.02 -0.69 -5.28
C PRO A 124 23.14 -0.52 -6.53
N LYS A 125 21.99 -1.23 -6.63
CA LYS A 125 21.11 -1.12 -7.81
C LYS A 125 20.20 0.10 -7.73
N MET A 126 19.65 0.42 -6.58
CA MET A 126 18.91 1.68 -6.40
C MET A 126 19.83 2.89 -6.61
N ALA A 127 21.12 2.79 -6.30
CA ALA A 127 22.10 3.83 -6.59
C ALA A 127 22.24 4.14 -8.10
N GLU A 128 22.05 3.14 -8.98
CA GLU A 128 22.10 3.31 -10.44
C GLU A 128 20.90 4.15 -10.98
N VAL A 129 19.77 4.17 -10.27
CA VAL A 129 18.55 4.91 -10.63
C VAL A 129 18.22 6.02 -9.64
N ILE A 130 19.18 6.45 -8.83
CA ILE A 130 18.94 7.39 -7.73
C ILE A 130 18.43 8.76 -8.19
N ASP A 131 18.77 9.18 -9.41
CA ASP A 131 18.31 10.42 -10.02
C ASP A 131 16.81 10.41 -10.36
N ASP A 132 16.17 9.25 -10.39
CA ASP A 132 14.72 9.13 -10.57
C ASP A 132 13.95 9.29 -9.26
N PHE A 133 14.64 9.30 -8.11
CA PHE A 133 14.04 9.47 -6.80
C PHE A 133 14.12 10.89 -6.26
N CYS A 134 13.09 11.30 -5.53
CA CYS A 134 13.15 12.33 -4.51
C CYS A 134 13.37 11.64 -3.15
N ILE A 135 14.40 12.04 -2.41
CA ILE A 135 14.72 11.50 -1.10
C ILE A 135 14.27 12.47 -0.02
N ILE A 136 13.30 12.04 0.79
CA ILE A 136 12.80 12.79 1.92
C ILE A 136 13.52 12.32 3.17
N ARG A 137 14.39 13.17 3.75
CA ARG A 137 15.18 12.86 4.96
C ARG A 137 14.56 13.36 6.25
N SER A 138 13.37 13.93 6.16
CA SER A 138 12.73 14.65 7.26
C SER A 138 11.38 14.10 7.65
N MET A 139 11.12 12.82 7.39
CA MET A 139 9.89 12.18 7.84
C MET A 139 9.84 12.07 9.36
N THR A 140 8.66 12.26 9.93
CA THR A 140 8.36 12.08 11.36
C THR A 140 7.05 11.32 11.56
N THR A 141 6.92 10.66 12.71
CA THR A 141 5.69 9.98 13.14
C THR A 141 5.57 10.07 14.67
N ASP A 142 4.43 9.60 15.25
CA ASP A 142 4.13 9.90 16.65
C ASP A 142 4.57 8.82 17.63
N ILE A 143 4.62 7.55 17.19
CA ILE A 143 4.70 6.40 18.09
C ILE A 143 5.84 5.47 17.69
N PRO A 144 6.80 5.16 18.60
CA PRO A 144 7.95 4.30 18.30
C PRO A 144 7.63 2.80 18.39
N ASN A 145 6.39 2.37 18.20
CA ASN A 145 5.98 0.97 18.24
C ASN A 145 5.41 0.53 16.89
N HIS A 146 5.82 -0.64 16.38
CA HIS A 146 5.49 -1.11 15.03
C HIS A 146 4.00 -1.13 14.74
N ALA A 147 3.18 -1.83 15.54
CA ALA A 147 1.77 -2.02 15.20
C ALA A 147 1.01 -0.69 15.04
N PRO A 148 1.06 0.26 15.98
CA PRO A 148 0.40 1.56 15.81
C PRO A 148 1.04 2.44 14.72
N SER A 149 2.36 2.39 14.51
CA SER A 149 3.02 3.19 13.46
C SER A 149 2.77 2.65 12.06
N VAL A 150 2.71 1.32 11.90
CA VAL A 150 2.25 0.70 10.66
C VAL A 150 0.81 1.11 10.35
N MET A 151 -0.07 1.14 11.37
CA MET A 151 -1.44 1.65 11.20
C MET A 151 -1.44 3.13 10.80
N MET A 152 -0.65 3.99 11.46
CA MET A 152 -0.52 5.41 11.13
C MET A 152 -0.10 5.61 9.68
N MET A 153 0.94 4.91 9.21
CA MET A 153 1.44 5.00 7.84
C MET A 153 0.42 4.56 6.80
N ASN A 154 -0.40 3.58 7.10
CA ASN A 154 -1.38 3.04 6.15
C ASN A 154 -2.74 3.72 6.21
N THR A 155 -3.16 4.29 7.35
CA THR A 155 -4.53 4.76 7.58
C THR A 155 -4.64 6.19 8.11
N GLY A 156 -3.52 6.87 8.39
CA GLY A 156 -3.49 8.17 9.05
C GLY A 156 -3.94 8.14 10.52
N MET A 157 -3.97 6.94 11.14
CA MET A 157 -4.35 6.78 12.54
C MET A 157 -3.61 5.61 13.16
N SER A 158 -3.11 5.77 14.38
CA SER A 158 -2.38 4.72 15.11
C SER A 158 -3.23 3.57 15.63
N ARG A 159 -4.56 3.63 15.45
CA ARG A 159 -5.52 2.62 15.91
C ARG A 159 -6.36 2.10 14.75
N ALA A 160 -6.81 0.86 14.83
CA ALA A 160 -7.73 0.28 13.88
C ALA A 160 -9.08 1.04 13.84
N GLY A 161 -9.82 0.92 12.73
CA GLY A 161 -11.14 1.53 12.54
C GLY A 161 -11.14 2.73 11.59
N ARG A 162 -10.00 3.03 10.95
CA ARG A 162 -9.91 4.03 9.87
C ARG A 162 -9.65 3.36 8.52
N PRO A 163 -10.19 3.89 7.43
CA PRO A 163 -9.90 3.38 6.09
C PRO A 163 -8.43 3.61 5.73
N SER A 164 -7.87 2.67 5.00
CA SER A 164 -6.50 2.78 4.47
C SER A 164 -6.39 3.86 3.39
N MET A 165 -5.16 4.32 3.14
CA MET A 165 -4.85 5.26 2.05
C MET A 165 -5.37 4.75 0.71
N GLY A 166 -5.18 3.45 0.39
CA GLY A 166 -5.72 2.86 -0.82
C GLY A 166 -7.24 2.89 -0.90
N ALA A 167 -7.93 2.64 0.22
CA ALA A 167 -9.39 2.75 0.29
C ALA A 167 -9.87 4.20 0.05
N TRP A 168 -9.18 5.20 0.59
CA TRP A 168 -9.49 6.62 0.34
C TRP A 168 -9.23 7.02 -1.11
N ILE A 169 -8.14 6.54 -1.72
CA ILE A 169 -7.83 6.79 -3.14
C ILE A 169 -8.95 6.22 -4.03
N LEU A 170 -9.37 4.98 -3.80
CA LEU A 170 -10.49 4.40 -4.56
C LEU A 170 -11.82 5.09 -4.28
N TYR A 171 -12.09 5.49 -3.04
CA TYR A 171 -13.28 6.26 -2.72
C TYR A 171 -13.32 7.59 -3.48
N GLY A 172 -12.18 8.27 -3.60
CA GLY A 172 -12.05 9.53 -4.32
C GLY A 172 -12.12 9.41 -5.83
N LEU A 173 -11.43 8.43 -6.41
CA LEU A 173 -11.22 8.34 -7.87
C LEU A 173 -11.92 7.18 -8.56
N GLY A 174 -12.33 6.15 -7.81
CA GLY A 174 -12.78 4.91 -8.42
C GLY A 174 -11.67 4.19 -9.19
N THR A 175 -12.04 3.33 -10.13
CA THR A 175 -11.11 2.64 -11.02
C THR A 175 -11.56 2.75 -12.47
N GLU A 176 -10.61 2.82 -13.39
CA GLU A 176 -10.85 2.77 -14.83
C GLU A 176 -10.87 1.31 -15.34
N ASN A 177 -10.28 0.39 -14.60
CA ASN A 177 -10.29 -1.02 -14.91
C ASN A 177 -11.54 -1.67 -14.28
N GLU A 178 -12.39 -2.24 -15.12
CA GLU A 178 -13.63 -2.90 -14.70
C GLU A 178 -13.44 -4.39 -14.34
N SER A 179 -12.26 -4.96 -14.60
CA SER A 179 -11.99 -6.39 -14.53
C SER A 179 -11.01 -6.78 -13.43
N LEU A 180 -10.31 -5.80 -12.83
CA LEU A 180 -9.38 -6.00 -11.73
C LEU A 180 -9.78 -5.13 -10.53
N PRO A 181 -9.42 -5.56 -9.29
CA PRO A 181 -9.59 -4.69 -8.14
C PRO A 181 -8.79 -3.40 -8.32
N GLY A 182 -9.37 -2.26 -8.00
CA GLY A 182 -8.66 -0.98 -8.09
C GLY A 182 -7.56 -0.81 -7.03
N PHE A 183 -7.62 -1.60 -5.93
CA PHE A 183 -6.58 -1.65 -4.90
C PHE A 183 -6.17 -3.10 -4.64
N VAL A 184 -4.91 -3.43 -4.92
CA VAL A 184 -4.32 -4.75 -4.72
C VAL A 184 -3.18 -4.69 -3.72
N VAL A 185 -3.11 -5.68 -2.85
CA VAL A 185 -2.05 -5.82 -1.84
C VAL A 185 -1.27 -7.10 -2.08
N LEU A 186 -0.01 -6.96 -2.47
CA LEU A 186 0.92 -8.05 -2.68
C LEU A 186 1.65 -8.36 -1.37
N SER A 187 1.28 -9.45 -0.73
CA SER A 187 1.76 -9.83 0.58
C SER A 187 2.01 -11.34 0.62
N GLY A 188 3.01 -11.78 1.39
CA GLY A 188 3.28 -13.21 1.60
C GLY A 188 2.12 -13.97 2.28
N ARG A 189 1.11 -13.26 2.78
CA ARG A 189 -0.11 -13.81 3.40
C ARG A 189 -1.33 -13.17 2.76
N GLY A 190 -2.31 -13.99 2.38
CA GLY A 190 -3.64 -13.53 1.98
C GLY A 190 -4.50 -13.13 3.19
N GLY A 191 -5.75 -12.72 2.92
CA GLY A 191 -6.75 -12.39 3.94
C GLY A 191 -6.92 -10.89 4.20
N GLY A 192 -7.92 -10.55 5.03
CA GLY A 192 -8.21 -9.18 5.43
C GLY A 192 -7.28 -8.70 6.55
N ASP A 193 -6.86 -7.45 6.49
CA ASP A 193 -6.07 -6.79 7.53
C ASP A 193 -6.48 -5.32 7.63
N PRO A 194 -6.60 -4.74 8.83
CA PRO A 194 -6.94 -3.32 9.00
C PRO A 194 -6.04 -2.36 8.22
N LYS A 195 -4.80 -2.73 7.93
CA LYS A 195 -3.82 -1.92 7.19
C LYS A 195 -4.23 -1.61 5.74
N TRP A 196 -5.07 -2.45 5.14
CA TRP A 196 -5.64 -2.22 3.80
C TRP A 196 -7.17 -2.33 3.76
N GLY A 197 -7.78 -2.27 4.95
CA GLY A 197 -9.22 -2.32 5.12
C GLY A 197 -9.92 -1.02 4.70
N SER A 198 -11.20 -1.13 4.39
CA SER A 198 -12.07 0.03 4.12
C SER A 198 -12.70 0.62 5.39
N ALA A 199 -12.64 -0.07 6.52
CA ALA A 199 -13.24 0.32 7.80
C ALA A 199 -14.72 0.80 7.63
N PHE A 200 -15.00 2.09 7.87
CA PHE A 200 -16.35 2.65 7.72
C PHE A 200 -16.70 3.05 6.27
N LEU A 201 -15.72 3.07 5.34
CA LEU A 201 -16.04 3.20 3.92
C LEU A 201 -16.68 1.90 3.40
N PRO A 202 -17.50 1.95 2.34
CA PRO A 202 -18.02 0.74 1.71
C PRO A 202 -16.93 -0.30 1.41
N ALA A 203 -17.24 -1.58 1.67
CA ALA A 203 -16.29 -2.69 1.54
C ALA A 203 -15.68 -2.85 0.13
N VAL A 204 -16.35 -2.31 -0.88
CA VAL A 204 -15.88 -2.24 -2.27
C VAL A 204 -14.53 -1.52 -2.45
N TYR A 205 -14.17 -0.62 -1.54
CA TYR A 205 -12.90 0.10 -1.58
C TYR A 205 -11.75 -0.60 -0.83
N GLN A 206 -12.03 -1.75 -0.21
CA GLN A 206 -11.01 -2.52 0.50
C GLN A 206 -9.95 -3.08 -0.44
N GLY A 207 -8.70 -3.16 0.04
CA GLY A 207 -7.61 -3.81 -0.69
C GLY A 207 -7.82 -5.31 -0.84
N THR A 208 -7.61 -5.83 -2.04
CA THR A 208 -7.63 -7.25 -2.34
C THR A 208 -6.23 -7.82 -2.12
N ALA A 209 -6.07 -8.67 -1.10
CA ALA A 209 -4.80 -9.30 -0.79
C ALA A 209 -4.54 -10.47 -1.75
N VAL A 210 -3.34 -10.48 -2.34
CA VAL A 210 -2.84 -11.52 -3.25
C VAL A 210 -1.61 -12.17 -2.61
N PRO A 211 -1.65 -13.47 -2.28
CA PRO A 211 -0.51 -14.17 -1.68
C PRO A 211 0.60 -14.38 -2.71
N THR A 212 1.75 -13.74 -2.51
CA THR A 212 2.89 -13.74 -3.44
C THR A 212 3.70 -15.03 -3.43
N ARG A 213 3.53 -15.88 -2.39
CA ARG A 213 4.17 -17.21 -2.30
C ARG A 213 3.58 -18.23 -3.26
N GLU A 214 2.30 -18.07 -3.62
CA GLU A 214 1.66 -18.92 -4.62
C GLU A 214 2.15 -18.52 -6.01
N LYS A 215 2.68 -19.50 -6.77
CA LYS A 215 3.21 -19.28 -8.12
C LYS A 215 2.21 -19.60 -9.24
N ASP A 216 1.10 -20.26 -8.90
CA ASP A 216 0.03 -20.56 -9.86
C ASP A 216 -0.93 -19.35 -9.93
N PRO A 217 -0.98 -18.62 -11.06
CA PRO A 217 -1.86 -17.45 -11.20
C PRO A 217 -3.32 -17.72 -10.88
N LYS A 218 -3.79 -18.96 -11.12
CA LYS A 218 -5.18 -19.36 -10.84
C LYS A 218 -5.48 -19.58 -9.37
N LYS A 219 -4.44 -19.69 -8.52
CA LYS A 219 -4.55 -19.91 -7.08
C LYS A 219 -4.13 -18.69 -6.26
N GLN A 220 -3.57 -17.66 -6.89
CA GLN A 220 -3.12 -16.45 -6.21
C GLN A 220 -4.27 -15.63 -5.62
N ILE A 221 -5.47 -15.74 -6.15
CA ILE A 221 -6.66 -15.14 -5.56
C ILE A 221 -7.55 -16.25 -5.04
N GLU A 222 -7.77 -16.27 -3.73
CA GLU A 222 -8.68 -17.21 -3.10
C GLU A 222 -10.08 -17.05 -3.69
N TYR A 223 -10.73 -18.17 -3.99
CA TYR A 223 -12.08 -18.20 -4.57
C TYR A 223 -12.23 -17.55 -5.95
N LEU A 224 -11.11 -17.30 -6.66
CA LEU A 224 -11.18 -16.79 -8.03
C LEU A 224 -11.95 -17.76 -8.95
N ALA A 225 -11.76 -19.05 -8.80
CA ALA A 225 -12.51 -20.07 -9.54
C ALA A 225 -13.53 -20.77 -8.63
N ASN A 226 -14.76 -20.91 -9.11
CA ASN A 226 -15.77 -21.72 -8.44
C ASN A 226 -15.59 -23.19 -8.85
N ALA A 227 -15.19 -24.06 -7.91
CA ALA A 227 -15.00 -25.49 -8.18
C ALA A 227 -16.28 -26.26 -8.53
N LYS A 228 -17.46 -25.68 -8.26
CA LYS A 228 -18.76 -26.36 -8.42
C LYS A 228 -19.56 -25.88 -9.62
N LEU A 229 -19.26 -24.70 -10.16
CA LEU A 229 -20.00 -24.08 -11.23
C LEU A 229 -19.08 -23.70 -12.38
N SER A 230 -19.53 -23.96 -13.61
CA SER A 230 -18.87 -23.44 -14.80
C SER A 230 -19.03 -21.91 -14.89
N LEU A 231 -18.19 -21.23 -15.67
CA LEU A 231 -18.31 -19.80 -15.94
C LEU A 231 -19.70 -19.44 -16.49
N ALA A 232 -20.28 -20.27 -17.38
CA ALA A 232 -21.62 -20.05 -17.92
C ALA A 232 -22.68 -20.08 -16.81
N GLN A 233 -22.62 -21.07 -15.92
CA GLN A 233 -23.56 -21.17 -14.78
C GLN A 233 -23.41 -20.00 -13.80
N GLN A 234 -22.15 -19.54 -13.56
CA GLN A 234 -21.93 -18.37 -12.74
C GLN A 234 -22.49 -17.10 -13.39
N ARG A 235 -22.33 -16.95 -14.72
CA ARG A 235 -22.91 -15.83 -15.47
C ARG A 235 -24.45 -15.83 -15.35
N GLU A 236 -25.08 -16.98 -15.55
CA GLU A 236 -26.53 -17.11 -15.39
C GLU A 236 -27.02 -16.72 -13.99
N GLN A 237 -26.25 -17.09 -12.94
CA GLN A 237 -26.58 -16.68 -11.56
C GLN A 237 -26.47 -15.17 -11.37
N LEU A 238 -25.42 -14.54 -11.88
CA LEU A 238 -25.25 -13.09 -11.78
C LEU A 238 -26.35 -12.34 -12.56
N ASP A 239 -26.71 -12.83 -13.76
CA ASP A 239 -27.79 -12.26 -14.55
C ASP A 239 -29.15 -12.38 -13.86
N LEU A 240 -29.38 -13.49 -13.14
CA LEU A 240 -30.60 -13.65 -12.32
C LEU A 240 -30.61 -12.65 -11.15
N LEU A 241 -29.47 -12.51 -10.44
CA LEU A 241 -29.32 -11.54 -9.35
C LEU A 241 -29.57 -10.10 -9.82
N GLN A 242 -29.02 -9.74 -10.96
CA GLN A 242 -29.23 -8.40 -11.54
C GLN A 242 -30.70 -8.16 -11.93
N ARG A 243 -31.40 -9.20 -12.43
CA ARG A 243 -32.84 -9.10 -12.72
C ARG A 243 -33.65 -8.92 -11.44
N LEU A 244 -33.37 -9.70 -10.41
CA LEU A 244 -34.04 -9.58 -9.10
C LEU A 244 -33.78 -8.22 -8.47
N ASN A 245 -32.58 -7.70 -8.57
CA ASN A 245 -32.23 -6.36 -8.07
C ASN A 245 -32.98 -5.27 -8.82
N ARG A 246 -33.08 -5.36 -10.16
CA ARG A 246 -33.89 -4.40 -10.95
C ARG A 246 -35.34 -4.39 -10.50
N MET A 247 -35.95 -5.56 -10.34
CA MET A 247 -37.33 -5.66 -9.84
C MET A 247 -37.49 -5.03 -8.46
N HIS A 248 -36.50 -5.24 -7.58
CA HIS A 248 -36.50 -4.63 -6.24
C HIS A 248 -36.34 -3.11 -6.29
N ILE A 249 -35.45 -2.59 -7.14
CA ILE A 249 -35.26 -1.14 -7.35
C ILE A 249 -36.53 -0.50 -7.90
N ASP A 250 -37.24 -1.18 -8.81
CA ASP A 250 -38.51 -0.70 -9.36
C ASP A 250 -39.59 -0.60 -8.28
N ASP A 251 -39.58 -1.49 -7.27
CA ASP A 251 -40.59 -1.53 -6.18
C ASP A 251 -40.27 -0.55 -5.04
N VAL A 252 -39.00 -0.44 -4.63
CA VAL A 252 -38.62 0.27 -3.38
C VAL A 252 -37.61 1.39 -3.58
N GLY A 253 -37.09 1.57 -4.81
CA GLY A 253 -36.02 2.51 -5.13
C GLY A 253 -34.62 1.91 -4.98
N PRO A 254 -33.56 2.67 -5.38
CA PRO A 254 -32.17 2.20 -5.36
C PRO A 254 -31.64 1.99 -3.93
N VAL A 255 -30.96 0.85 -3.71
CA VAL A 255 -30.28 0.50 -2.47
C VAL A 255 -28.77 0.45 -2.74
N PRO A 256 -28.00 1.51 -2.41
CA PRO A 256 -26.57 1.62 -2.78
C PRO A 256 -25.70 0.46 -2.32
N GLU A 257 -25.96 -0.11 -1.13
CA GLU A 257 -25.22 -1.23 -0.57
C GLU A 257 -25.43 -2.52 -1.37
N MET A 258 -26.64 -2.74 -1.86
CA MET A 258 -26.97 -3.91 -2.69
C MET A 258 -26.33 -3.77 -4.07
N GLU A 259 -26.39 -2.61 -4.68
CA GLU A 259 -25.75 -2.31 -5.95
C GLU A 259 -24.24 -2.52 -5.88
N ALA A 260 -23.58 -1.98 -4.83
CA ALA A 260 -22.16 -2.18 -4.57
C ALA A 260 -21.80 -3.67 -4.43
N SER A 261 -22.66 -4.46 -3.78
CA SER A 261 -22.46 -5.90 -3.62
C SER A 261 -22.52 -6.64 -4.97
N ILE A 262 -23.51 -6.33 -5.80
CA ILE A 262 -23.66 -6.95 -7.13
C ILE A 262 -22.48 -6.61 -8.02
N GLN A 263 -22.00 -5.38 -7.97
CA GLN A 263 -20.84 -4.96 -8.74
C GLN A 263 -19.55 -5.62 -8.27
N SER A 264 -19.39 -5.80 -6.97
CA SER A 264 -18.24 -6.60 -6.44
C SER A 264 -18.27 -8.03 -6.97
N MET A 265 -19.46 -8.62 -7.13
CA MET A 265 -19.61 -9.95 -7.74
C MET A 265 -19.29 -9.95 -9.24
N GLU A 266 -19.66 -8.90 -9.98
CA GLU A 266 -19.32 -8.74 -11.40
C GLU A 266 -17.80 -8.64 -11.58
N VAL A 267 -17.13 -7.82 -10.78
CA VAL A 267 -15.66 -7.73 -10.82
C VAL A 267 -15.04 -9.08 -10.49
N ALA A 268 -15.48 -9.75 -9.43
CA ALA A 268 -14.99 -11.08 -9.06
C ALA A 268 -15.19 -12.11 -10.19
N PHE A 269 -16.29 -12.01 -10.95
CA PHE A 269 -16.51 -12.86 -12.11
C PHE A 269 -15.55 -12.53 -13.26
N ARG A 270 -15.37 -11.25 -13.61
CA ARG A 270 -14.44 -10.81 -14.66
C ARG A 270 -12.99 -11.16 -14.32
N MET A 271 -12.63 -11.07 -13.04
CA MET A 271 -11.30 -11.47 -12.55
C MET A 271 -10.96 -12.93 -12.87
N GLN A 272 -11.94 -13.83 -12.97
CA GLN A 272 -11.67 -15.24 -13.31
C GLN A 272 -11.07 -15.41 -14.70
N THR A 273 -11.33 -14.47 -15.61
CA THR A 273 -10.84 -14.51 -17.01
C THR A 273 -9.61 -13.64 -17.23
N GLU A 274 -9.54 -12.47 -16.61
CA GLU A 274 -8.50 -11.46 -16.90
C GLU A 274 -7.37 -11.44 -15.86
N ALA A 275 -7.66 -11.66 -14.59
CA ALA A 275 -6.63 -11.65 -13.56
C ALA A 275 -5.52 -12.69 -13.77
N PRO A 276 -5.80 -13.94 -14.21
CA PRO A 276 -4.75 -14.93 -14.44
C PRO A 276 -3.69 -14.48 -15.44
N ASP A 277 -4.05 -13.68 -16.45
CA ASP A 277 -3.10 -13.17 -17.42
C ASP A 277 -2.20 -12.08 -16.82
N VAL A 278 -2.76 -11.16 -16.04
CA VAL A 278 -1.99 -10.10 -15.37
C VAL A 278 -1.01 -10.69 -14.34
N PHE A 279 -1.44 -11.71 -13.60
CA PHE A 279 -0.60 -12.40 -12.61
C PHE A 279 0.42 -13.36 -13.21
N ASN A 280 0.25 -13.76 -14.46
CA ASN A 280 1.16 -14.69 -15.13
C ASN A 280 2.44 -14.00 -15.62
N VAL A 281 3.35 -13.71 -14.68
CA VAL A 281 4.65 -13.08 -14.99
C VAL A 281 5.51 -13.90 -15.96
N LYS A 282 5.23 -15.19 -16.16
CA LYS A 282 5.97 -16.06 -17.12
C LYS A 282 5.75 -15.68 -18.58
N GLN A 283 4.74 -14.85 -18.87
CA GLN A 283 4.52 -14.32 -20.23
C GLN A 283 5.51 -13.19 -20.59
N GLU A 284 6.24 -12.67 -19.61
CA GLU A 284 7.24 -11.64 -19.85
C GLU A 284 8.47 -12.15 -20.59
N SER A 285 9.16 -11.24 -21.26
CA SER A 285 10.41 -11.58 -21.95
C SER A 285 11.47 -12.04 -20.95
N LYS A 286 12.39 -12.89 -21.43
CA LYS A 286 13.51 -13.32 -20.59
C LYS A 286 14.30 -12.13 -20.02
N ALA A 287 14.50 -11.07 -20.80
CA ALA A 287 15.19 -9.86 -20.36
C ALA A 287 14.46 -9.18 -19.19
N THR A 288 13.12 -9.08 -19.26
CA THR A 288 12.30 -8.54 -18.16
C THR A 288 12.39 -9.43 -16.92
N LEU A 289 12.28 -10.75 -17.08
CA LEU A 289 12.39 -11.67 -15.95
C LEU A 289 13.76 -11.61 -15.27
N ASP A 290 14.83 -11.56 -16.07
CA ASP A 290 16.21 -11.42 -15.56
C ASP A 290 16.43 -10.09 -14.83
N LEU A 291 15.79 -9.00 -15.30
CA LEU A 291 15.87 -7.67 -14.69
C LEU A 291 15.29 -7.65 -13.26
N TYR A 292 14.12 -8.27 -13.05
CA TYR A 292 13.47 -8.32 -11.74
C TYR A 292 14.01 -9.45 -10.83
N GLY A 293 14.64 -10.47 -11.42
CA GLY A 293 15.11 -11.67 -10.72
C GLY A 293 14.00 -12.63 -10.31
N ASP A 294 14.35 -13.90 -10.04
CA ASP A 294 13.38 -14.94 -9.63
C ASP A 294 13.26 -15.06 -8.10
N THR A 295 13.13 -13.92 -7.41
CA THR A 295 12.79 -13.89 -5.99
C THR A 295 11.29 -13.68 -5.81
N GLU A 296 10.75 -13.94 -4.61
CA GLU A 296 9.35 -13.65 -4.29
C GLU A 296 9.07 -12.14 -4.45
N PHE A 297 9.97 -11.29 -3.95
CA PHE A 297 9.81 -9.84 -4.02
C PHE A 297 10.01 -9.30 -5.44
N GLY A 298 10.96 -9.86 -6.22
CA GLY A 298 11.13 -9.51 -7.64
C GLY A 298 9.88 -9.80 -8.46
N ARG A 299 9.28 -10.97 -8.26
CA ARG A 299 7.99 -11.30 -8.90
C ARG A 299 6.87 -10.37 -8.45
N SER A 300 6.84 -9.96 -7.19
CA SER A 300 5.86 -9.00 -6.68
C SER A 300 6.00 -7.63 -7.34
N CYS A 301 7.23 -7.12 -7.50
CA CYS A 301 7.50 -5.88 -8.21
C CYS A 301 7.07 -5.97 -9.69
N LEU A 302 7.37 -7.08 -10.36
CA LEU A 302 6.93 -7.32 -11.74
C LEU A 302 5.41 -7.40 -11.86
N MET A 303 4.72 -8.07 -10.92
CA MET A 303 3.26 -8.08 -10.87
C MET A 303 2.70 -6.67 -10.67
N ALA A 304 3.29 -5.86 -9.78
CA ALA A 304 2.86 -4.49 -9.55
C ALA A 304 2.96 -3.64 -10.84
N ARG A 305 4.04 -3.77 -11.60
CA ARG A 305 4.18 -3.10 -12.90
C ARG A 305 3.07 -3.54 -13.87
N ARG A 306 2.83 -4.85 -14.00
CA ARG A 306 1.77 -5.38 -14.88
C ARG A 306 0.37 -4.93 -14.47
N MET A 307 0.10 -4.84 -13.17
CA MET A 307 -1.17 -4.33 -12.65
C MET A 307 -1.39 -2.85 -13.00
N VAL A 308 -0.36 -2.02 -12.82
CA VAL A 308 -0.41 -0.60 -13.21
C VAL A 308 -0.61 -0.46 -14.71
N GLU A 309 0.13 -1.20 -15.53
CA GLU A 309 -0.04 -1.26 -16.98
C GLU A 309 -1.46 -1.69 -17.40
N SER A 310 -2.12 -2.50 -16.55
CA SER A 310 -3.52 -2.93 -16.72
C SER A 310 -4.54 -1.99 -16.07
N GLY A 311 -4.13 -0.82 -15.57
CA GLY A 311 -5.03 0.21 -15.04
C GLY A 311 -5.42 0.05 -13.57
N VAL A 312 -4.74 -0.80 -12.79
CA VAL A 312 -4.96 -0.87 -11.32
C VAL A 312 -4.50 0.43 -10.68
N ARG A 313 -5.36 1.05 -9.87
CA ARG A 313 -5.12 2.37 -9.28
C ARG A 313 -4.06 2.36 -8.18
N MET A 314 -4.11 1.36 -7.31
CA MET A 314 -3.15 1.23 -6.21
C MET A 314 -2.66 -0.20 -6.04
N VAL A 315 -1.34 -0.37 -5.99
CA VAL A 315 -0.70 -1.63 -5.66
C VAL A 315 0.21 -1.40 -4.45
N GLN A 316 0.03 -2.20 -3.41
CA GLN A 316 0.85 -2.14 -2.22
C GLN A 316 1.64 -3.43 -2.04
N LEU A 317 2.96 -3.30 -1.85
CA LEU A 317 3.87 -4.41 -1.62
C LEU A 317 4.38 -4.36 -0.18
N TYR A 318 4.39 -5.50 0.49
CA TYR A 318 4.96 -5.63 1.83
C TYR A 318 6.23 -6.46 1.81
N HIS A 319 7.30 -5.91 2.38
CA HIS A 319 8.55 -6.61 2.65
C HIS A 319 8.92 -6.44 4.12
N GLY A 320 8.92 -7.51 4.88
CA GLY A 320 9.20 -7.49 6.32
C GLY A 320 10.65 -7.82 6.65
N GLY A 321 10.95 -7.82 7.95
CA GLY A 321 12.26 -8.26 8.45
C GLY A 321 13.25 -7.13 8.72
N TRP A 322 12.82 -5.85 8.72
CA TRP A 322 13.70 -4.70 8.94
C TRP A 322 13.90 -4.33 10.42
N ASP A 323 13.37 -5.12 11.35
CA ASP A 323 13.42 -4.84 12.80
C ASP A 323 14.72 -5.39 13.43
N HIS A 324 15.82 -4.65 13.32
CA HIS A 324 17.16 -5.07 13.73
C HIS A 324 17.63 -4.38 15.03
N HIS A 325 17.10 -4.83 16.16
CA HIS A 325 17.50 -4.38 17.51
C HIS A 325 18.83 -4.97 17.97
N SER A 326 19.12 -6.22 17.58
CA SER A 326 20.30 -6.95 18.02
C SER A 326 21.50 -6.71 17.13
N ASP A 327 21.31 -6.74 15.81
CA ASP A 327 22.40 -6.59 14.83
C ASP A 327 21.91 -5.91 13.56
N ILE A 328 22.37 -4.69 13.34
CA ILE A 328 22.04 -3.87 12.16
C ILE A 328 22.54 -4.48 10.83
N MET A 329 23.50 -5.44 10.89
CA MET A 329 23.98 -6.16 9.71
C MET A 329 22.84 -6.91 8.99
N GLY A 330 21.76 -7.25 9.68
CA GLY A 330 20.55 -7.82 9.06
C GLY A 330 19.98 -6.94 7.95
N HIS A 331 20.17 -5.63 7.98
CA HIS A 331 19.78 -4.71 6.90
C HIS A 331 20.41 -5.08 5.56
N LYS A 332 21.64 -5.61 5.54
CA LYS A 332 22.31 -6.05 4.31
C LYS A 332 21.56 -7.19 3.62
N THR A 333 21.05 -8.14 4.41
CA THR A 333 20.25 -9.25 3.87
C THR A 333 18.93 -8.74 3.29
N MET A 334 18.21 -7.90 4.04
CA MET A 334 16.93 -7.33 3.59
C MET A 334 17.11 -6.43 2.36
N ALA A 335 18.16 -5.59 2.36
CA ALA A 335 18.49 -4.76 1.21
C ALA A 335 18.79 -5.62 -0.04
N GLY A 336 19.53 -6.71 0.10
CA GLY A 336 19.81 -7.63 -1.01
C GLY A 336 18.55 -8.26 -1.64
N GLU A 337 17.45 -8.35 -0.89
CA GLU A 337 16.18 -8.87 -1.41
C GLU A 337 15.37 -7.81 -2.19
N VAL A 338 15.52 -6.52 -1.88
CA VAL A 338 14.66 -5.45 -2.42
C VAL A 338 15.37 -4.51 -3.39
N ASP A 339 16.68 -4.33 -3.28
CA ASP A 339 17.47 -3.35 -4.04
C ASP A 339 17.31 -3.52 -5.56
N GLY A 340 17.63 -4.69 -6.09
CA GLY A 340 17.47 -5.01 -7.51
C GLY A 340 16.02 -4.88 -7.99
N PRO A 341 15.05 -5.51 -7.34
CA PRO A 341 13.63 -5.41 -7.73
C PRO A 341 13.05 -4.00 -7.73
N ILE A 342 13.40 -3.15 -6.76
CA ILE A 342 12.91 -1.75 -6.73
C ILE A 342 13.56 -0.95 -7.86
N ALA A 343 14.87 -1.09 -8.06
CA ALA A 343 15.56 -0.45 -9.18
C ALA A 343 15.00 -0.88 -10.53
N ALA A 344 14.73 -2.18 -10.70
CA ALA A 344 14.09 -2.74 -11.90
C ALA A 344 12.70 -2.15 -12.14
N LEU A 345 11.90 -2.02 -11.08
CA LEU A 345 10.55 -1.44 -11.16
C LEU A 345 10.59 0.00 -11.68
N VAL A 346 11.48 0.83 -11.15
CA VAL A 346 11.64 2.23 -11.60
C VAL A 346 12.12 2.28 -13.05
N ALA A 347 13.14 1.51 -13.39
CA ALA A 347 13.72 1.49 -14.74
C ALA A 347 12.72 0.97 -15.79
N ASP A 348 11.97 -0.10 -15.49
CA ASP A 348 10.99 -0.69 -16.42
C ASP A 348 9.79 0.25 -16.64
N LEU A 349 9.25 0.87 -15.56
CA LEU A 349 8.19 1.88 -15.69
C LEU A 349 8.66 3.09 -16.51
N LYS A 350 9.89 3.55 -16.28
CA LYS A 350 10.49 4.65 -17.05
C LYS A 350 10.65 4.29 -18.53
N GLN A 351 11.19 3.11 -18.81
CA GLN A 351 11.37 2.63 -20.18
C GLN A 351 10.05 2.50 -20.95
N ARG A 352 8.96 2.14 -20.25
CA ARG A 352 7.61 2.00 -20.81
C ARG A 352 6.84 3.32 -20.90
N GLY A 353 7.39 4.41 -20.40
CA GLY A 353 6.69 5.70 -20.32
C GLY A 353 5.55 5.74 -19.30
N LEU A 354 5.56 4.81 -18.33
CA LEU A 354 4.54 4.70 -17.27
C LEU A 354 4.95 5.41 -15.97
N LEU A 355 6.24 5.75 -15.81
CA LEU A 355 6.75 6.34 -14.57
C LEU A 355 6.13 7.73 -14.31
N ASP A 356 5.93 8.53 -15.37
CA ASP A 356 5.39 9.88 -15.23
C ASP A 356 3.95 9.89 -14.66
N GLU A 357 3.18 8.82 -14.87
CA GLU A 357 1.81 8.67 -14.39
C GLU A 357 1.71 7.72 -13.16
N THR A 358 2.82 7.13 -12.74
CA THR A 358 2.88 6.18 -11.61
C THR A 358 3.73 6.73 -10.48
N LEU A 359 3.10 6.99 -9.34
CA LEU A 359 3.80 7.39 -8.13
C LEU A 359 4.32 6.14 -7.40
N ILE A 360 5.62 6.04 -7.23
CA ILE A 360 6.26 5.00 -6.41
C ILE A 360 6.62 5.59 -5.06
N LEU A 361 6.21 4.92 -3.98
CA LEU A 361 6.57 5.23 -2.60
C LEU A 361 7.41 4.08 -2.04
N VAL A 362 8.54 4.36 -1.41
CA VAL A 362 9.40 3.37 -0.74
C VAL A 362 9.76 3.87 0.65
N GLY A 363 9.40 3.11 1.67
CA GLY A 363 9.72 3.47 3.04
C GLY A 363 9.12 2.55 4.08
N SER A 364 9.29 2.90 5.34
CA SER A 364 8.83 2.12 6.49
C SER A 364 8.00 2.98 7.45
N GLU A 365 7.53 2.38 8.54
CA GLU A 365 6.70 3.05 9.54
C GLU A 365 7.46 4.09 10.38
N PHE A 366 8.79 3.94 10.52
CA PHE A 366 9.73 4.86 11.18
C PHE A 366 11.18 4.48 10.79
N GLY A 367 12.16 5.19 11.34
CA GLY A 367 13.59 4.93 11.17
C GLY A 367 14.23 4.22 12.34
N ARG A 368 15.58 4.35 12.45
CA ARG A 368 16.36 3.79 13.53
C ARG A 368 17.18 4.88 14.23
N THR A 369 17.43 4.70 15.56
CA THR A 369 18.23 5.62 16.36
C THR A 369 19.72 5.56 15.98
N PRO A 370 20.48 6.66 16.13
CA PRO A 370 21.95 6.65 15.92
C PRO A 370 22.69 5.95 17.07
N VAL A 371 22.00 5.50 18.10
CA VAL A 371 22.55 4.90 19.30
C VAL A 371 22.30 3.40 19.35
N ILE A 372 23.17 2.67 20.04
CA ILE A 372 23.05 1.22 20.23
C ILE A 372 21.83 0.92 21.10
N ASN A 373 21.00 -0.03 20.67
CA ASN A 373 19.97 -0.57 21.54
C ASN A 373 20.60 -1.46 22.64
N THR A 374 20.29 -1.14 23.89
CA THR A 374 20.76 -1.89 25.07
C THR A 374 19.62 -2.49 25.89
N GLY A 375 18.38 -2.20 25.51
CA GLY A 375 17.17 -2.67 26.18
C GLY A 375 16.61 -3.97 25.61
N GLY A 376 15.58 -4.49 26.26
CA GLY A 376 14.91 -5.73 25.87
C GLY A 376 15.70 -6.98 26.31
N PHE A 377 15.37 -8.13 25.69
CA PHE A 377 16.00 -9.44 25.97
C PHE A 377 17.19 -9.73 25.03
N LEU A 378 17.96 -8.70 24.68
CA LEU A 378 19.05 -8.80 23.71
C LEU A 378 20.28 -9.45 24.32
N THR A 379 20.88 -10.38 23.60
CA THR A 379 22.20 -10.99 23.93
C THR A 379 23.35 -10.35 23.15
N VAL A 380 23.04 -9.64 22.08
CA VAL A 380 23.99 -8.90 21.23
C VAL A 380 23.51 -7.46 21.14
N HIS A 381 24.43 -6.50 21.31
CA HIS A 381 24.14 -5.07 21.27
C HIS A 381 24.91 -4.42 20.10
N ASN A 382 24.44 -4.68 18.90
CA ASN A 382 24.99 -4.11 17.64
C ASN A 382 23.85 -3.66 16.70
N GLY A 383 22.69 -3.43 17.26
CA GLY A 383 21.52 -2.94 16.54
C GLY A 383 21.06 -1.59 17.05
N ARG A 384 19.96 -1.10 16.47
CA ARG A 384 19.42 0.23 16.73
C ARG A 384 17.97 0.13 17.19
N ASP A 385 17.55 1.04 18.05
CA ASP A 385 16.16 1.20 18.48
C ASP A 385 15.34 1.97 17.43
N HIS A 386 14.01 2.05 17.61
CA HIS A 386 13.08 2.78 16.77
C HIS A 386 13.29 4.29 16.83
N ASN A 387 13.22 4.97 15.70
CA ASN A 387 13.32 6.41 15.62
C ASN A 387 12.11 7.03 14.91
N VAL A 388 11.31 7.76 15.66
CA VAL A 388 10.15 8.51 15.16
C VAL A 388 10.47 9.97 14.82
N HIS A 389 11.61 10.45 15.29
CA HIS A 389 11.99 11.87 15.23
C HIS A 389 12.68 12.26 13.92
N GLY A 390 13.06 11.29 13.10
CA GLY A 390 13.69 11.51 11.80
C GLY A 390 13.92 10.21 11.06
N PHE A 391 13.33 10.07 9.85
CA PHE A 391 13.57 8.91 8.99
C PHE A 391 13.42 9.27 7.50
N THR A 392 13.82 8.34 6.64
CA THR A 392 13.89 8.58 5.20
C THR A 392 12.76 7.86 4.46
N TYR A 393 12.19 8.56 3.49
CA TYR A 393 11.27 8.05 2.48
C TYR A 393 11.79 8.37 1.08
N LEU A 394 11.51 7.51 0.11
CA LEU A 394 11.83 7.75 -1.28
C LEU A 394 10.55 7.81 -2.10
N MET A 395 10.48 8.75 -3.03
CA MET A 395 9.37 8.88 -3.98
C MET A 395 9.92 8.97 -5.39
N ALA A 396 9.26 8.33 -6.35
CA ALA A 396 9.64 8.43 -7.77
C ALA A 396 8.41 8.52 -8.67
N GLY A 397 8.51 9.19 -9.80
CA GLY A 397 7.44 9.32 -10.79
C GLY A 397 6.23 10.12 -10.33
N GLY A 398 5.14 10.03 -11.07
CA GLY A 398 3.83 10.61 -10.72
C GLY A 398 3.85 12.11 -10.42
N GLY A 399 4.74 12.89 -11.07
CA GLY A 399 4.87 14.33 -10.86
C GLY A 399 5.71 14.73 -9.64
N VAL A 400 6.50 13.82 -9.08
CA VAL A 400 7.50 14.13 -8.04
C VAL A 400 8.76 14.68 -8.69
N LYS A 401 9.39 15.65 -8.04
CA LYS A 401 10.65 16.26 -8.49
C LYS A 401 11.82 15.28 -8.36
N ALA A 402 12.13 14.59 -9.43
CA ALA A 402 13.22 13.62 -9.53
C ALA A 402 14.60 14.23 -9.19
N GLY A 403 15.54 13.42 -8.71
CA GLY A 403 16.89 13.81 -8.37
C GLY A 403 16.98 14.85 -7.25
N SER A 404 15.99 14.95 -6.37
CA SER A 404 15.95 15.96 -5.32
C SER A 404 16.07 15.36 -3.91
N ILE A 405 16.54 16.17 -2.96
CA ILE A 405 16.56 15.84 -1.54
C ILE A 405 15.69 16.87 -0.81
N TYR A 406 14.77 16.41 0.03
CA TYR A 406 13.90 17.25 0.83
C TYR A 406 14.15 17.06 2.32
N GLY A 407 14.38 18.17 3.01
CA GLY A 407 14.62 18.21 4.44
C GLY A 407 15.94 17.59 4.87
N ALA A 408 16.22 17.67 6.16
CA ALA A 408 17.42 17.11 6.76
C ALA A 408 17.18 16.67 8.21
N THR A 409 17.86 15.62 8.63
CA THR A 409 18.08 15.30 10.03
C THR A 409 19.37 15.97 10.54
N ASP A 410 19.53 16.01 11.86
CA ASP A 410 20.74 16.52 12.51
C ASP A 410 22.00 15.71 12.12
N ASP A 411 23.15 16.15 12.59
CA ASP A 411 24.45 15.53 12.27
C ASP A 411 24.55 14.05 12.67
N PHE A 412 23.71 13.61 13.59
CA PHE A 412 23.65 12.23 14.05
C PHE A 412 22.55 11.40 13.38
N GLY A 413 21.62 12.06 12.65
CA GLY A 413 20.48 11.37 12.03
C GLY A 413 19.37 11.03 13.01
N PHE A 414 19.30 11.68 14.18
CA PHE A 414 18.32 11.37 15.20
C PHE A 414 17.01 12.14 15.02
N LYS A 415 17.07 13.45 14.88
CA LYS A 415 15.91 14.34 14.78
C LYS A 415 15.95 15.21 13.54
N VAL A 416 14.79 15.55 13.03
CA VAL A 416 14.65 16.49 11.92
C VAL A 416 15.06 17.90 12.36
N VAL A 417 15.86 18.59 11.53
CA VAL A 417 16.30 19.97 11.71
C VAL A 417 15.84 20.88 10.58
N GLU A 418 15.50 20.33 9.40
CA GLU A 418 14.99 21.09 8.26
C GLU A 418 13.73 20.47 7.69
N LYS A 419 12.73 21.33 7.39
CA LYS A 419 11.52 20.98 6.63
C LYS A 419 10.87 19.69 7.12
N PRO A 420 10.41 19.61 8.37
CA PRO A 420 9.76 18.41 8.90
C PRO A 420 8.54 18.04 8.05
N MET A 421 8.39 16.73 7.80
CA MET A 421 7.28 16.14 7.06
C MET A 421 6.67 15.01 7.88
N HIS A 422 5.47 15.24 8.40
CA HIS A 422 4.74 14.21 9.12
C HIS A 422 4.07 13.22 8.16
N VAL A 423 3.72 12.02 8.65
CA VAL A 423 2.98 11.02 7.87
C VAL A 423 1.71 11.60 7.24
N HIS A 424 0.99 12.48 7.93
CA HIS A 424 -0.18 13.17 7.36
C HIS A 424 0.18 14.10 6.20
N ASP A 425 1.36 14.72 6.21
CA ASP A 425 1.84 15.54 5.08
C ASP A 425 2.15 14.66 3.85
N LEU A 426 2.71 13.46 4.09
CA LEU A 426 2.90 12.45 3.03
C LEU A 426 1.55 12.06 2.41
N HIS A 427 0.56 11.74 3.22
CA HIS A 427 -0.79 11.41 2.75
C HIS A 427 -1.43 12.55 1.97
N ALA A 428 -1.35 13.80 2.48
CA ALA A 428 -1.86 14.97 1.79
C ALA A 428 -1.18 15.18 0.43
N THR A 429 0.14 15.00 0.37
CA THR A 429 0.94 15.15 -0.86
C THR A 429 0.62 14.05 -1.89
N VAL A 430 0.48 12.79 -1.45
CA VAL A 430 0.07 11.67 -2.32
C VAL A 430 -1.33 11.93 -2.91
N LEU A 431 -2.30 12.32 -2.08
CA LEU A 431 -3.64 12.64 -2.57
C LEU A 431 -3.62 13.81 -3.56
N HIS A 432 -2.79 14.83 -3.30
CA HIS A 432 -2.63 15.97 -4.20
C HIS A 432 -2.06 15.55 -5.57
N LEU A 433 -1.03 14.72 -5.60
CA LEU A 433 -0.47 14.19 -6.86
C LEU A 433 -1.52 13.42 -7.69
N LEU A 434 -2.47 12.77 -7.02
CA LEU A 434 -3.61 12.08 -7.64
C LEU A 434 -4.77 13.02 -8.00
N GLY A 435 -4.62 14.34 -7.85
CA GLY A 435 -5.68 15.31 -8.15
C GLY A 435 -6.76 15.41 -7.08
N LEU A 436 -6.51 14.90 -5.87
CA LEU A 436 -7.45 14.91 -4.76
C LEU A 436 -7.06 15.98 -3.72
N ASP A 437 -8.00 16.83 -3.39
CA ASP A 437 -7.92 17.74 -2.25
C ASP A 437 -8.19 16.95 -0.97
N HIS A 438 -7.18 16.77 -0.13
CA HIS A 438 -7.27 15.95 1.08
C HIS A 438 -8.23 16.53 2.14
N GLU A 439 -8.55 17.83 2.06
CA GLU A 439 -9.52 18.48 2.96
C GLU A 439 -10.96 18.32 2.49
N LYS A 440 -11.19 18.25 1.17
CA LYS A 440 -12.51 18.05 0.55
C LYS A 440 -12.88 16.58 0.43
N LEU A 441 -11.89 15.67 0.38
CA LEU A 441 -12.13 14.25 0.31
C LEU A 441 -12.58 13.73 1.69
N THR A 442 -13.87 13.84 1.96
CA THR A 442 -14.49 13.49 3.23
C THR A 442 -15.54 12.38 3.08
N TYR A 443 -15.76 11.65 4.16
CA TYR A 443 -16.86 10.69 4.30
C TYR A 443 -17.60 10.91 5.61
N ARG A 444 -18.93 11.07 5.53
CA ARG A 444 -19.80 11.27 6.70
C ARG A 444 -20.05 9.95 7.41
N TYR A 445 -19.56 9.80 8.64
CA TYR A 445 -19.80 8.61 9.45
C TYR A 445 -20.06 8.99 10.91
N SER A 446 -21.09 8.39 11.53
CA SER A 446 -21.44 8.66 12.94
C SER A 446 -21.49 10.15 13.32
N GLY A 447 -22.02 11.00 12.42
CA GLY A 447 -22.21 12.43 12.68
C GLY A 447 -21.00 13.32 12.42
N ARG A 448 -19.82 12.77 12.06
CA ARG A 448 -18.58 13.49 11.74
C ARG A 448 -18.16 13.26 10.28
N ASP A 449 -17.58 14.27 9.65
CA ASP A 449 -16.89 14.14 8.38
C ASP A 449 -15.44 13.72 8.64
N PHE A 450 -15.08 12.53 8.12
CA PHE A 450 -13.74 11.96 8.25
C PHE A 450 -12.96 12.16 6.96
N ARG A 451 -11.64 12.27 7.07
CA ARG A 451 -10.68 12.29 5.98
C ARG A 451 -9.41 11.49 6.35
N LEU A 452 -8.60 11.11 5.37
CA LEU A 452 -7.37 10.33 5.59
C LEU A 452 -6.41 11.04 6.55
N THR A 453 -6.25 12.35 6.38
CA THR A 453 -5.34 13.19 7.16
C THR A 453 -5.90 13.69 8.49
N ASP A 454 -7.09 13.24 8.87
CA ASP A 454 -7.87 13.71 10.02
C ASP A 454 -7.95 15.25 10.05
N VAL A 455 -7.40 15.94 11.06
CA VAL A 455 -7.34 17.40 11.15
C VAL A 455 -6.00 17.98 10.71
N GLU A 456 -5.04 17.11 10.39
CA GLU A 456 -3.65 17.42 10.06
C GLU A 456 -3.40 17.39 8.55
N GLY A 457 -2.13 17.46 8.17
CA GLY A 457 -1.64 17.30 6.81
C GLY A 457 -1.55 18.59 6.02
N ARG A 458 -0.43 18.77 5.37
CA ARG A 458 -0.19 19.84 4.40
C ARG A 458 0.46 19.25 3.16
N VAL A 459 0.11 19.75 2.00
CA VAL A 459 0.75 19.40 0.74
C VAL A 459 2.15 20.01 0.69
N ILE A 460 3.17 19.19 0.52
CA ILE A 460 4.56 19.65 0.39
C ILE A 460 4.85 19.99 -1.08
N LYS A 461 4.63 21.24 -1.45
CA LYS A 461 4.76 21.70 -2.83
C LYS A 461 6.18 21.62 -3.37
N GLU A 462 7.19 21.66 -2.53
CA GLU A 462 8.60 21.55 -2.91
C GLU A 462 8.98 20.17 -3.45
N LEU A 463 8.15 19.15 -3.20
CA LEU A 463 8.33 17.80 -3.76
C LEU A 463 7.75 17.68 -5.18
N LEU A 464 6.97 18.66 -5.65
CA LEU A 464 6.25 18.60 -6.92
C LEU A 464 7.11 19.14 -8.07
N ALA A 465 7.03 18.47 -9.25
CA ALA A 465 7.67 18.87 -10.49
C ALA A 465 6.86 19.93 -11.27
#